data_59d08aa4d1525981845c68e2ab85a546
#
_entry.id   59d08aa4d1525981845c68e2ab85a546
#
_cell.length_a   1.000
_cell.length_b   1.000
_cell.length_c   1.000
_cell.angle_alpha   90.00
_cell.angle_beta   90.00
_cell.angle_gamma   90.00
#
_symmetry.space_group_name_H-M   'P 1'
#
loop_
_entity.id
_entity.type
_entity.pdbx_description
1 polymer ?
#
loop_
_entity_poly.entity_id
_entity_poly.type
_entity_poly.pdbx_seq_one_letter_code
_entity_poly.pdbx_strand_id
1 'polypeptide(L)'
;MVLDTCVLVAAWRSSLGASFEIIRLLRRRRFEIAVSVPLVVEYESALLRHLSPARRAADVTTFVDYPCFVAHKQDIFFLWRPLLRDPNDDMVAELAVASRADAIITHNLKDFAAVANLGIRVLAPGSFLLQLSRR
;
A
#
# COMPACT_ATOMS: atom_id res chain seq x y z
N MET A 1 2.31 8.78 1.00
CA MET A 1 1.77 7.77 0.07
C MET A 1 1.08 6.67 0.83
N VAL A 2 0.08 6.07 0.24
CA VAL A 2 -0.53 4.86 0.78
C VAL A 2 -0.33 3.74 -0.25
N LEU A 3 0.17 2.59 0.21
CA LEU A 3 0.34 1.42 -0.65
C LEU A 3 -0.88 0.51 -0.50
N ASP A 4 -1.56 0.26 -1.61
CA ASP A 4 -2.63 -0.74 -1.63
C ASP A 4 -2.03 -2.13 -1.39
N THR A 5 -2.81 -3.02 -0.80
CA THR A 5 -2.38 -4.39 -0.46
C THR A 5 -1.80 -5.13 -1.66
N CYS A 6 -2.35 -4.94 -2.86
CA CYS A 6 -1.86 -5.60 -4.06
C CYS A 6 -0.38 -5.28 -4.37
N VAL A 7 0.11 -4.11 -3.96
CA VAL A 7 1.51 -3.72 -4.16
C VAL A 7 2.42 -4.59 -3.28
N LEU A 8 2.04 -4.82 -2.02
CA LEU A 8 2.80 -5.70 -1.13
C LEU A 8 2.77 -7.15 -1.62
N VAL A 9 1.60 -7.61 -2.06
CA VAL A 9 1.47 -8.98 -2.61
C VAL A 9 2.36 -9.16 -3.83
N ALA A 10 2.37 -8.19 -4.75
CA ALA A 10 3.21 -8.26 -5.94
C ALA A 10 4.70 -8.27 -5.57
N ALA A 11 5.11 -7.44 -4.60
CA ALA A 11 6.50 -7.41 -4.12
C ALA A 11 6.89 -8.72 -3.43
N TRP A 12 5.96 -9.33 -2.70
CA TRP A 12 6.16 -10.63 -2.04
C TRP A 12 6.37 -11.74 -3.08
N ARG A 13 5.63 -11.69 -4.18
CA ARG A 13 5.63 -12.75 -5.19
C ARG A 13 6.80 -12.65 -6.18
N SER A 14 7.33 -11.47 -6.41
CA SER A 14 8.38 -11.27 -7.40
C SER A 14 9.35 -10.17 -7.00
N SER A 15 10.63 -10.50 -6.97
CA SER A 15 11.71 -9.55 -6.73
C SER A 15 12.10 -8.74 -7.98
N LEU A 16 11.50 -9.05 -9.14
CA LEU A 16 11.85 -8.42 -10.41
C LEU A 16 10.89 -7.29 -10.81
N GLY A 17 9.77 -7.15 -10.09
CA GLY A 17 8.73 -6.20 -10.46
C GLY A 17 8.91 -4.82 -9.86
N ALA A 18 8.10 -3.88 -10.36
CA ALA A 18 8.07 -2.50 -9.89
C ALA A 18 7.68 -2.41 -8.41
N SER A 19 6.76 -3.26 -7.96
CA SER A 19 6.32 -3.26 -6.56
C SER A 19 7.45 -3.61 -5.59
N PHE A 20 8.29 -4.57 -5.94
CA PHE A 20 9.46 -4.90 -5.13
C PHE A 20 10.42 -3.72 -5.05
N GLU A 21 10.65 -3.04 -6.17
CA GLU A 21 11.52 -1.86 -6.21
C GLU A 21 10.98 -0.74 -5.30
N ILE A 22 9.66 -0.56 -5.22
CA ILE A 22 9.05 0.40 -4.31
C ILE A 22 9.41 0.07 -2.86
N ILE A 23 9.29 -1.20 -2.45
CA ILE A 23 9.63 -1.63 -1.10
C ILE A 23 11.13 -1.41 -0.84
N ARG A 24 11.97 -1.69 -1.82
CA ARG A 24 13.41 -1.46 -1.72
C ARG A 24 13.74 0.01 -1.50
N LEU A 25 13.08 0.91 -2.25
CA LEU A 25 13.29 2.35 -2.12
C LEU A 25 12.70 2.91 -0.83
N LEU A 26 11.66 2.31 -0.30
CA LEU A 26 11.13 2.65 1.02
C LEU A 26 12.21 2.44 2.09
N ARG A 27 12.98 1.35 1.99
CA ARG A 27 14.10 1.07 2.89
C ARG A 27 15.19 2.13 2.80
N ARG A 28 15.32 2.79 1.66
CA ARG A 28 16.26 3.89 1.46
C ARG A 28 15.68 5.26 1.80
N ARG A 29 14.47 5.28 2.35
CA ARG A 29 13.76 6.50 2.76
C ARG A 29 13.62 7.53 1.64
N ARG A 30 13.43 7.07 0.41
CA ARG A 30 13.22 7.93 -0.75
C ARG A 30 11.82 8.53 -0.78
N PHE A 31 10.89 7.99 -0.03
CA PHE A 31 9.53 8.48 0.12
C PHE A 31 8.96 7.97 1.45
N GLU A 32 7.81 8.49 1.84
CA GLU A 32 7.14 8.10 3.08
C GLU A 32 5.80 7.45 2.79
N ILE A 33 5.42 6.49 3.63
CA ILE A 33 4.11 5.86 3.56
C ILE A 33 3.34 6.07 4.86
N ALA A 34 2.00 5.98 4.77
CA ALA A 34 1.12 5.94 5.93
C ALA A 34 0.49 4.56 6.03
N VAL A 35 0.24 4.12 7.25
CA VAL A 35 -0.49 2.88 7.54
C VAL A 35 -1.52 3.14 8.63
N SER A 36 -2.55 2.29 8.65
CA SER A 36 -3.51 2.20 9.75
C SER A 36 -3.51 0.76 10.26
N VAL A 37 -4.04 0.55 11.46
CA VAL A 37 -4.15 -0.81 12.00
C VAL A 37 -4.94 -1.73 11.06
N PRO A 38 -6.13 -1.33 10.56
CA PRO A 38 -6.86 -2.19 9.63
C PRO A 38 -6.07 -2.55 8.38
N LEU A 39 -5.31 -1.60 7.82
CA LEU A 39 -4.53 -1.85 6.62
C LEU A 39 -3.37 -2.81 6.88
N VAL A 40 -2.68 -2.67 8.01
CA VAL A 40 -1.60 -3.60 8.37
C VAL A 40 -2.15 -5.02 8.54
N VAL A 41 -3.30 -5.17 9.18
CA VAL A 41 -3.96 -6.47 9.31
C VAL A 41 -4.28 -7.06 7.93
N GLU A 42 -4.76 -6.23 7.01
CA GLU A 42 -5.04 -6.67 5.63
C GLU A 42 -3.76 -7.07 4.89
N TYR A 43 -2.66 -6.33 5.07
CA TYR A 43 -1.37 -6.71 4.49
C TYR A 43 -0.98 -8.12 4.93
N GLU A 44 -1.01 -8.37 6.23
CA GLU A 44 -0.63 -9.67 6.78
C GLU A 44 -1.56 -10.79 6.29
N SER A 45 -2.86 -10.55 6.33
CA SER A 45 -3.85 -11.53 5.86
C SER A 45 -3.64 -11.89 4.39
N ALA A 46 -3.41 -10.88 3.55
CA ALA A 46 -3.22 -11.10 2.12
C ALA A 46 -1.95 -11.89 1.84
N LEU A 47 -0.84 -11.56 2.52
CA LEU A 47 0.42 -12.26 2.32
C LEU A 47 0.33 -13.70 2.81
N LEU A 48 -0.38 -13.96 3.91
CA LEU A 48 -0.60 -15.33 4.40
C LEU A 48 -1.37 -16.18 3.39
N ARG A 49 -2.25 -15.57 2.59
CA ARG A 49 -2.95 -16.29 1.52
C ARG A 49 -2.04 -16.65 0.33
N HIS A 50 -0.85 -16.07 0.26
CA HIS A 50 0.11 -16.26 -0.83
C HIS A 50 1.38 -16.98 -0.38
N LEU A 51 1.30 -17.79 0.67
CA LEU A 51 2.43 -18.62 1.10
C LEU A 51 2.74 -19.69 0.06
N SER A 52 4.04 -19.97 -0.10
CA SER A 52 4.54 -21.06 -0.92
C SER A 52 5.36 -21.99 -0.06
N PRO A 53 5.75 -23.21 -0.56
CA PRO A 53 6.61 -24.12 0.20
C PRO A 53 7.93 -23.51 0.64
N ALA A 54 8.41 -22.47 -0.06
CA ALA A 54 9.68 -21.81 0.24
C ALA A 54 9.54 -20.72 1.31
N ARG A 55 8.33 -20.34 1.71
CA ARG A 55 8.08 -19.24 2.64
C ARG A 55 7.14 -19.64 3.77
N ARG A 56 7.48 -19.21 4.98
CA ARG A 56 6.74 -19.51 6.21
C ARG A 56 5.92 -18.31 6.65
N ALA A 57 4.96 -18.52 7.56
CA ALA A 57 4.20 -17.44 8.18
C ALA A 57 5.12 -16.43 8.88
N ALA A 58 6.22 -16.87 9.48
CA ALA A 58 7.21 -15.97 10.11
C ALA A 58 7.85 -15.00 9.10
N ASP A 59 7.99 -15.42 7.84
CA ASP A 59 8.55 -14.56 6.79
C ASP A 59 7.60 -13.40 6.46
N VAL A 60 6.29 -13.62 6.56
CA VAL A 60 5.29 -12.57 6.38
C VAL A 60 5.47 -11.48 7.43
N THR A 61 5.61 -11.86 8.70
CA THR A 61 5.85 -10.90 9.77
C THR A 61 7.10 -10.08 9.51
N THR A 62 8.19 -10.72 9.14
CA THR A 62 9.46 -10.04 8.82
C THR A 62 9.29 -9.08 7.63
N PHE A 63 8.58 -9.50 6.59
CA PHE A 63 8.38 -8.68 5.40
C PHE A 63 7.57 -7.43 5.69
N VAL A 64 6.55 -7.53 6.55
CA VAL A 64 5.65 -6.42 6.89
C VAL A 64 6.25 -5.50 7.96
N ASP A 65 7.09 -6.03 8.85
CA ASP A 65 7.62 -5.27 9.99
C ASP A 65 8.35 -4.00 9.56
N TYR A 66 9.18 -4.06 8.53
CA TYR A 66 9.97 -2.89 8.16
C TYR A 66 9.12 -1.77 7.56
N PRO A 67 8.22 -2.02 6.60
CA PRO A 67 7.30 -0.97 6.14
C PRO A 67 6.51 -0.35 7.28
N CYS A 68 6.02 -1.16 8.22
CA CYS A 68 5.28 -0.66 9.38
C CYS A 68 6.15 0.18 10.31
N PHE A 69 7.43 -0.21 10.47
CA PHE A 69 8.36 0.51 11.34
C PHE A 69 8.61 1.93 10.84
N VAL A 70 8.80 2.10 9.54
CA VAL A 70 9.12 3.42 8.94
C VAL A 70 7.90 4.24 8.59
N ALA A 71 6.71 3.63 8.59
CA ALA A 71 5.48 4.29 8.17
C ALA A 71 4.98 5.30 9.19
N HIS A 72 4.31 6.34 8.69
CA HIS A 72 3.48 7.20 9.52
C HIS A 72 2.22 6.44 9.93
N LYS A 73 2.00 6.26 11.22
CA LYS A 73 0.84 5.55 11.75
C LYS A 73 -0.29 6.53 11.97
N GLN A 74 -1.39 6.30 11.24
CA GLN A 74 -2.54 7.18 11.24
C GLN A 74 -3.74 6.49 11.87
N ASP A 75 -4.32 7.10 12.89
CA ASP A 75 -5.58 6.64 13.46
C ASP A 75 -6.73 7.06 12.54
N ILE A 76 -7.69 6.15 12.38
CA ILE A 76 -8.88 6.40 11.57
C ILE A 76 -10.07 6.53 12.49
N PHE A 77 -10.59 7.75 12.64
CA PHE A 77 -11.75 8.05 13.47
C PHE A 77 -13.06 8.18 12.69
N PHE A 78 -12.96 8.26 11.37
CA PHE A 78 -14.11 8.51 10.52
C PHE A 78 -14.10 7.56 9.33
N LEU A 79 -15.20 6.81 9.17
CA LEU A 79 -15.35 5.84 8.09
C LEU A 79 -16.33 6.40 7.06
N TRP A 80 -15.87 6.54 5.83
CA TRP A 80 -16.64 7.10 4.73
C TRP A 80 -17.36 6.04 3.89
N ARG A 81 -17.64 4.93 4.48
CA ARG A 81 -18.23 3.82 3.76
C ARG A 81 -19.70 4.04 3.45
N PRO A 82 -20.16 3.60 2.30
CA PRO A 82 -19.34 3.06 1.21
C PRO A 82 -18.93 4.16 0.23
N LEU A 83 -17.64 4.36 -0.02
CA LEU A 83 -17.11 5.22 -1.08
C LEU A 83 -16.78 4.39 -2.32
N LEU A 84 -16.21 3.21 -2.13
CA LEU A 84 -15.78 2.30 -3.18
C LEU A 84 -16.56 0.99 -3.08
N ARG A 85 -16.48 0.17 -4.14
CA ARG A 85 -17.22 -1.09 -4.21
C ARG A 85 -16.72 -2.11 -3.18
N ASP A 86 -15.40 -2.19 -3.01
CA ASP A 86 -14.77 -3.15 -2.10
C ASP A 86 -14.47 -2.47 -0.77
N PRO A 87 -14.95 -3.02 0.37
CA PRO A 87 -14.61 -2.49 1.69
C PRO A 87 -13.11 -2.43 1.98
N ASN A 88 -12.32 -3.34 1.41
CA ASN A 88 -10.87 -3.30 1.58
C ASN A 88 -10.24 -2.10 0.85
N ASP A 89 -10.80 -1.72 -0.28
CA ASP A 89 -10.39 -0.52 -1.00
C ASP A 89 -10.78 0.75 -0.24
N ASP A 90 -11.96 0.76 0.38
CA ASP A 90 -12.39 1.87 1.25
C ASP A 90 -11.38 2.14 2.37
N MET A 91 -10.84 1.10 2.95
CA MET A 91 -9.84 1.19 4.02
C MET A 91 -8.59 1.96 3.55
N VAL A 92 -8.15 1.69 2.33
CA VAL A 92 -7.02 2.39 1.71
C VAL A 92 -7.37 3.86 1.43
N ALA A 93 -8.56 4.10 0.89
CA ALA A 93 -9.03 5.45 0.59
C ALA A 93 -9.19 6.30 1.86
N GLU A 94 -9.77 5.74 2.91
CA GLU A 94 -9.94 6.42 4.20
C GLU A 94 -8.59 6.82 4.79
N LEU A 95 -7.63 5.93 4.73
CA LEU A 95 -6.28 6.23 5.20
C LEU A 95 -5.63 7.35 4.40
N ALA A 96 -5.78 7.33 3.08
CA ALA A 96 -5.21 8.36 2.23
C ALA A 96 -5.79 9.75 2.56
N VAL A 97 -7.08 9.82 2.81
CA VAL A 97 -7.73 11.07 3.21
C VAL A 97 -7.26 11.52 4.59
N ALA A 98 -7.28 10.63 5.57
CA ALA A 98 -6.92 10.94 6.96
C ALA A 98 -5.47 11.37 7.10
N SER A 99 -4.56 10.75 6.36
CA SER A 99 -3.13 11.06 6.40
C SER A 99 -2.72 12.20 5.47
N ARG A 100 -3.65 12.73 4.68
CA ARG A 100 -3.38 13.74 3.64
C ARG A 100 -2.31 13.26 2.66
N ALA A 101 -2.42 12.01 2.25
CA ALA A 101 -1.48 11.40 1.32
C ALA A 101 -1.55 12.08 -0.06
N ASP A 102 -0.41 12.18 -0.71
CA ASP A 102 -0.35 12.72 -2.08
C ASP A 102 -0.89 11.73 -3.09
N ALA A 103 -0.73 10.44 -2.83
CA ALA A 103 -1.15 9.41 -3.78
C ALA A 103 -1.41 8.08 -3.10
N ILE A 104 -2.24 7.27 -3.76
CA ILE A 104 -2.38 5.84 -3.52
C ILE A 104 -1.64 5.10 -4.63
N ILE A 105 -0.81 4.14 -4.26
CA ILE A 105 -0.08 3.30 -5.20
C ILE A 105 -0.78 1.96 -5.29
N THR A 106 -1.28 1.62 -6.46
CA THR A 106 -2.08 0.41 -6.67
C THR A 106 -1.97 -0.10 -8.11
N HIS A 107 -2.17 -1.41 -8.30
CA HIS A 107 -2.33 -2.00 -9.62
C HIS A 107 -3.76 -1.84 -10.15
N ASN A 108 -4.73 -1.51 -9.29
CA ASN A 108 -6.16 -1.50 -9.60
C ASN A 108 -6.69 -0.07 -9.73
N LEU A 109 -6.20 0.67 -10.71
CA LEU A 109 -6.51 2.10 -10.86
C LEU A 109 -8.01 2.38 -10.94
N LYS A 110 -8.76 1.52 -11.61
CA LYS A 110 -10.21 1.71 -11.79
C LYS A 110 -10.98 1.64 -10.47
N ASP A 111 -10.52 0.80 -9.55
CA ASP A 111 -11.19 0.60 -8.27
C ASP A 111 -11.10 1.83 -7.38
N PHE A 112 -10.14 2.71 -7.64
CA PHE A 112 -9.92 3.93 -6.87
C PHE A 112 -10.28 5.21 -7.64
N ALA A 113 -10.97 5.11 -8.78
CA ALA A 113 -11.26 6.27 -9.63
C ALA A 113 -12.00 7.38 -8.87
N ALA A 114 -12.92 7.03 -7.95
CA ALA A 114 -13.68 8.02 -7.18
C ALA A 114 -12.80 8.84 -6.24
N VAL A 115 -11.65 8.34 -5.84
CA VAL A 115 -10.73 9.02 -4.92
C VAL A 115 -10.09 10.24 -5.57
N ALA A 116 -9.97 10.25 -6.90
CA ALA A 116 -9.41 11.39 -7.62
C ALA A 116 -10.19 12.69 -7.36
N ASN A 117 -11.48 12.59 -7.10
CA ASN A 117 -12.33 13.74 -6.78
C ASN A 117 -11.99 14.37 -5.42
N LEU A 118 -11.22 13.66 -4.60
CA LEU A 118 -10.78 14.14 -3.29
C LEU A 118 -9.37 14.74 -3.33
N GLY A 119 -8.81 14.94 -4.53
CA GLY A 119 -7.50 15.52 -4.70
C GLY A 119 -6.34 14.55 -4.47
N ILE A 120 -6.61 13.26 -4.40
CA ILE A 120 -5.60 12.21 -4.18
C ILE A 120 -5.30 11.53 -5.51
N ARG A 121 -4.03 11.52 -5.91
CA ARG A 121 -3.63 10.84 -7.13
C ARG A 121 -3.64 9.33 -6.93
N VAL A 122 -3.94 8.59 -7.99
CA VAL A 122 -3.90 7.13 -8.00
C VAL A 122 -2.89 6.72 -9.05
N LEU A 123 -1.82 6.04 -8.63
CA LEU A 123 -0.68 5.73 -9.48
C LEU A 123 -0.39 4.23 -9.48
N ALA A 124 -0.10 3.70 -10.67
CA ALA A 124 0.46 2.36 -10.79
C ALA A 124 1.91 2.36 -10.27
N PRO A 125 2.42 1.21 -9.77
CA PRO A 125 3.80 1.13 -9.26
C PRO A 125 4.85 1.63 -10.24
N GLY A 126 4.77 1.25 -11.51
CA GLY A 126 5.71 1.71 -12.53
C GLY A 126 5.69 3.22 -12.73
N SER A 127 4.49 3.82 -12.76
CA SER A 127 4.34 5.27 -12.89
C SER A 127 4.91 6.01 -11.69
N PHE A 128 4.70 5.48 -10.50
CA PHE A 128 5.26 6.07 -9.28
C PHE A 128 6.79 6.05 -9.30
N LEU A 129 7.39 4.93 -9.72
CA LEU A 129 8.85 4.82 -9.83
C LEU A 129 9.42 5.85 -10.80
N LEU A 130 8.75 6.06 -11.93
CA LEU A 130 9.19 7.08 -12.90
C LEU A 130 9.17 8.47 -12.30
N GLN A 131 8.14 8.81 -11.56
CA GLN A 131 8.06 10.11 -10.88
C GLN A 131 9.15 10.26 -9.82
N LEU A 132 9.43 9.21 -9.08
CA LEU A 132 10.43 9.23 -8.03
C LEU A 132 11.84 9.40 -8.60
N SER A 133 12.12 8.80 -9.77
CA SER A 133 13.43 8.90 -10.42
C SER A 133 13.70 10.28 -11.01
N ARG A 134 12.68 11.10 -11.21
CA ARG A 134 12.81 12.47 -11.75
C ARG A 134 13.09 13.53 -10.68
N ARG A 135 13.09 13.14 -9.43
CA ARG A 135 13.34 14.06 -8.31
C ARG A 135 14.83 14.21 -8.01
#